data_5efb19c20be38d3a3226763333ae465e
#
_entry.id   5efb19c20be38d3a3226763333ae465e
#
_cell.length_a   1.000
_cell.length_b   1.000
_cell.length_c   1.000
_cell.angle_alpha   90.00
_cell.angle_beta   90.00
_cell.angle_gamma   90.00
#
_symmetry.space_group_name_H-M   'P 1'
#
loop_
_entity.id
_entity.type
_entity.pdbx_description
1 polymer ?
#
loop_
_entity_poly.entity_id
_entity_poly.type
_entity_poly.pdbx_seq_one_letter_code
_entity_poly.pdbx_strand_id
1 'polypeptide(L)'
;MRKLVCILFCICLLSCSSSNTPILNESVAIPDAGWTTDHAVRFTIDVKDTLQPYDIFISVRHNTDYEWMNLFLFMKTYYPNLEFSRDTLECFLSDETGRWFGRGGSSVKDHTMLFVRNVKFPQMGRYQFEFIHGMRTEKLENIMDLGLKIVPSN
;
A
#
# COMPACT_ATOMS: atom_id res chain seq x y z
N MET A 1 32.35 -3.85 -49.42
CA MET A 1 31.87 -2.76 -48.55
C MET A 1 30.43 -2.94 -48.03
N ARG A 2 29.77 -4.10 -48.24
CA ARG A 2 28.36 -4.36 -47.78
C ARG A 2 28.24 -5.20 -46.50
N LYS A 3 29.34 -5.66 -45.92
CA LYS A 3 29.33 -6.51 -44.69
C LYS A 3 29.69 -5.78 -43.41
N LEU A 4 30.03 -4.49 -43.44
CA LEU A 4 30.44 -3.71 -42.28
C LEU A 4 29.27 -2.92 -41.64
N VAL A 5 28.13 -2.80 -42.33
CA VAL A 5 26.97 -2.01 -41.87
C VAL A 5 26.04 -2.81 -40.94
N CYS A 6 26.08 -4.15 -40.98
CA CYS A 6 25.18 -4.98 -40.14
C CYS A 6 25.65 -5.15 -38.68
N ILE A 7 26.90 -4.82 -38.35
CA ILE A 7 27.43 -5.02 -36.96
C ILE A 7 27.11 -3.83 -36.04
N LEU A 8 26.80 -2.66 -36.58
CA LEU A 8 26.54 -1.45 -35.81
C LEU A 8 25.10 -1.32 -35.27
N PHE A 9 24.18 -2.20 -35.70
CA PHE A 9 22.75 -2.12 -35.32
C PHE A 9 22.34 -2.99 -34.11
N CYS A 10 23.28 -3.76 -33.54
CA CYS A 10 22.96 -4.73 -32.48
C CYS A 10 23.29 -4.26 -31.05
N ILE A 11 23.71 -3.00 -30.84
CA ILE A 11 24.22 -2.54 -29.54
C ILE A 11 23.19 -1.69 -28.78
N CYS A 12 21.99 -1.42 -29.30
CA CYS A 12 21.02 -0.51 -28.68
C CYS A 12 19.90 -1.17 -27.88
N LEU A 13 20.00 -2.43 -27.42
CA LEU A 13 18.93 -3.10 -26.66
C LEU A 13 19.31 -3.47 -25.22
N LEU A 14 20.32 -2.83 -24.64
CA LEU A 14 20.50 -2.85 -23.18
C LEU A 14 19.77 -1.65 -22.57
N SER A 15 18.46 -1.56 -22.84
CA SER A 15 17.58 -0.75 -21.99
C SER A 15 17.51 -1.45 -20.64
N CYS A 16 18.35 -1.00 -19.71
CA CYS A 16 18.25 -1.33 -18.30
C CYS A 16 16.95 -0.71 -17.78
N SER A 17 15.84 -1.44 -17.93
CA SER A 17 14.60 -1.14 -17.21
C SER A 17 14.93 -1.34 -15.75
N SER A 18 15.16 -0.26 -15.00
CA SER A 18 15.12 -0.31 -13.55
C SER A 18 13.68 -0.72 -13.17
N SER A 19 13.50 -2.00 -12.94
CA SER A 19 12.20 -2.56 -12.62
C SER A 19 11.85 -2.10 -11.20
N ASN A 20 11.06 -1.04 -11.11
CA ASN A 20 10.43 -0.55 -9.87
C ASN A 20 9.33 -1.55 -9.43
N THR A 21 9.69 -2.84 -9.45
CA THR A 21 8.77 -3.93 -9.12
C THR A 21 8.44 -3.87 -7.64
N PRO A 22 7.16 -3.75 -7.27
CA PRO A 22 6.76 -3.80 -5.87
C PRO A 22 7.22 -5.09 -5.19
N ILE A 23 7.72 -5.00 -3.97
CA ILE A 23 7.94 -6.19 -3.11
C ILE A 23 6.63 -6.66 -2.47
N LEU A 24 5.63 -5.77 -2.40
CA LEU A 24 4.25 -6.07 -2.03
C LEU A 24 3.32 -5.19 -2.86
N ASN A 25 2.23 -5.76 -3.33
CA ASN A 25 1.09 -5.03 -3.91
C ASN A 25 -0.16 -5.90 -3.75
N GLU A 26 -0.73 -5.87 -2.56
CA GLU A 26 -1.85 -6.71 -2.17
C GLU A 26 -3.01 -5.86 -1.65
N SER A 27 -4.23 -6.37 -1.83
CA SER A 27 -5.45 -5.84 -1.26
C SER A 27 -6.22 -6.96 -0.59
N VAL A 28 -6.77 -6.70 0.58
CA VAL A 28 -7.58 -7.63 1.36
C VAL A 28 -8.98 -7.07 1.46
N ALA A 29 -9.95 -7.87 1.06
CA ALA A 29 -11.36 -7.51 1.14
C ALA A 29 -11.83 -7.46 2.60
N ILE A 30 -12.59 -6.44 2.92
CA ILE A 30 -13.30 -6.31 4.19
C ILE A 30 -14.64 -7.07 4.05
N PRO A 31 -15.08 -7.80 5.08
CA PRO A 31 -16.36 -8.50 5.02
C PRO A 31 -17.54 -7.56 4.70
N ASP A 32 -18.48 -7.99 3.86
CA ASP A 32 -19.68 -7.21 3.51
C ASP A 32 -20.53 -6.81 4.72
N ALA A 33 -20.44 -7.59 5.80
CA ALA A 33 -21.10 -7.28 7.08
C ALA A 33 -20.53 -6.05 7.80
N GLY A 34 -19.43 -5.49 7.28
CA GLY A 34 -18.68 -4.37 7.84
C GLY A 34 -17.38 -4.78 8.53
N TRP A 35 -16.50 -3.83 8.71
CA TRP A 35 -15.20 -4.02 9.37
C TRP A 35 -15.35 -3.83 10.87
N THR A 36 -15.16 -4.88 11.65
CA THR A 36 -15.21 -4.86 13.10
C THR A 36 -13.81 -4.64 13.70
N THR A 37 -13.75 -4.10 14.93
CA THR A 37 -12.47 -3.80 15.62
C THR A 37 -11.65 -5.05 15.96
N ASP A 38 -12.25 -6.24 15.96
CA ASP A 38 -11.58 -7.53 16.14
C ASP A 38 -11.12 -8.16 14.83
N HIS A 39 -11.54 -7.62 13.68
CA HIS A 39 -11.12 -8.08 12.37
C HIS A 39 -9.85 -7.35 11.92
N ALA A 40 -8.70 -7.99 12.10
CA ALA A 40 -7.43 -7.44 11.65
C ALA A 40 -7.10 -7.83 10.21
N VAL A 41 -6.78 -6.83 9.38
CA VAL A 41 -6.24 -7.03 8.02
C VAL A 41 -4.72 -7.18 8.12
N ARG A 42 -4.16 -8.20 7.49
CA ARG A 42 -2.74 -8.55 7.61
C ARG A 42 -2.07 -8.67 6.26
N PHE A 43 -0.86 -8.12 6.18
CA PHE A 43 0.05 -8.24 5.05
C PHE A 43 1.39 -8.76 5.53
N THR A 44 2.05 -9.57 4.71
CA THR A 44 3.35 -10.16 5.06
C THR A 44 4.33 -9.94 3.91
N ILE A 45 5.55 -9.51 4.25
CA ILE A 45 6.66 -9.38 3.30
C ILE A 45 7.89 -10.12 3.80
N ASP A 46 8.76 -10.48 2.87
CA ASP A 46 10.09 -11.02 3.15
C ASP A 46 11.14 -10.04 2.63
N VAL A 47 11.72 -9.27 3.54
CA VAL A 47 12.75 -8.26 3.21
C VAL A 47 14.08 -8.96 3.02
N LYS A 48 14.66 -8.81 1.82
CA LYS A 48 15.94 -9.43 1.43
C LYS A 48 17.10 -8.44 1.36
N ASP A 49 16.80 -7.14 1.28
CA ASP A 49 17.78 -6.07 1.19
C ASP A 49 17.41 -4.94 2.15
N THR A 50 18.31 -4.67 3.10
CA THR A 50 18.16 -3.59 4.09
C THR A 50 18.78 -2.27 3.64
N LEU A 51 19.53 -2.28 2.55
CA LEU A 51 20.17 -1.07 2.00
C LEU A 51 19.21 -0.31 1.07
N GLN A 52 18.33 -1.05 0.38
CA GLN A 52 17.31 -0.49 -0.49
C GLN A 52 16.25 0.27 0.34
N PRO A 53 16.03 1.57 0.09
CA PRO A 53 14.88 2.28 0.66
C PRO A 53 13.60 1.93 -0.11
N TYR A 54 12.46 2.07 0.58
CA TYR A 54 11.14 1.75 0.04
C TYR A 54 10.14 2.88 0.30
N ASP A 55 9.22 3.04 -0.63
CA ASP A 55 8.01 3.85 -0.45
C ASP A 55 6.84 2.92 -0.13
N ILE A 56 6.07 3.27 0.90
CA ILE A 56 4.91 2.51 1.36
C ILE A 56 3.65 3.30 1.06
N PHE A 57 2.71 2.67 0.36
CA PHE A 57 1.40 3.22 0.03
C PHE A 57 0.31 2.39 0.68
N ILE A 58 -0.72 3.08 1.14
CA ILE A 58 -1.96 2.48 1.60
C ILE A 58 -3.05 2.82 0.58
N SER A 59 -3.86 1.85 0.24
CA SER A 59 -5.04 2.06 -0.59
C SER A 59 -6.30 1.65 0.16
N VAL A 60 -7.32 2.48 0.01
CA VAL A 60 -8.65 2.24 0.59
C VAL A 60 -9.66 2.24 -0.55
N ARG A 61 -10.41 1.16 -0.65
CA ARG A 61 -11.58 1.08 -1.51
C ARG A 61 -12.82 1.17 -0.66
N HIS A 62 -13.68 2.12 -0.99
CA HIS A 62 -14.88 2.39 -0.22
C HIS A 62 -16.07 2.73 -1.11
N ASN A 63 -17.26 2.53 -0.58
CA ASN A 63 -18.51 3.01 -1.16
C ASN A 63 -18.65 4.52 -0.89
N THR A 64 -19.32 5.25 -1.80
CA THR A 64 -19.63 6.69 -1.61
C THR A 64 -20.63 6.97 -0.49
N ASP A 65 -21.26 5.94 0.06
CA ASP A 65 -22.11 6.00 1.24
C ASP A 65 -21.31 5.95 2.57
N TYR A 66 -19.98 5.93 2.51
CA TYR A 66 -19.11 6.04 3.68
C TYR A 66 -19.34 7.41 4.35
N GLU A 67 -19.55 7.41 5.68
CA GLU A 67 -20.09 8.59 6.38
C GLU A 67 -19.02 9.62 6.78
N TRP A 68 -17.72 9.26 6.75
CA TRP A 68 -16.65 10.13 7.23
C TRP A 68 -15.70 10.55 6.12
N MET A 69 -15.08 11.72 6.28
CA MET A 69 -14.07 12.24 5.35
C MET A 69 -12.72 11.53 5.47
N ASN A 70 -12.50 10.81 6.58
CA ASN A 70 -11.25 10.15 6.90
C ASN A 70 -11.48 8.73 7.42
N LEU A 71 -10.40 7.96 7.46
CA LEU A 71 -10.33 6.66 8.08
C LEU A 71 -9.11 6.62 9.01
N PHE A 72 -9.32 6.44 10.30
CA PHE A 72 -8.23 6.13 11.23
C PHE A 72 -7.93 4.65 11.23
N LEU A 73 -6.63 4.32 11.14
CA LEU A 73 -6.11 2.96 11.20
C LEU A 73 -5.09 2.87 12.33
N PHE A 74 -5.21 1.86 13.18
CA PHE A 74 -4.13 1.42 14.04
C PHE A 74 -3.33 0.36 13.30
N MET A 75 -2.04 0.63 13.11
CA MET A 75 -1.10 -0.28 12.46
C MET A 75 -0.16 -0.86 13.50
N LYS A 76 0.05 -2.17 13.43
CA LYS A 76 1.05 -2.87 14.19
C LYS A 76 2.01 -3.56 13.22
N THR A 77 3.30 -3.25 13.34
CA THR A 77 4.35 -3.85 12.54
C THR A 77 5.12 -4.84 13.40
N TYR A 78 5.07 -6.11 13.03
CA TYR A 78 5.89 -7.16 13.65
C TYR A 78 7.18 -7.31 12.86
N TYR A 79 8.29 -7.34 13.59
CA TYR A 79 9.65 -7.48 13.07
C TYR A 79 10.11 -8.94 13.08
N PRO A 80 11.17 -9.29 12.30
CA PRO A 80 11.72 -10.66 12.28
C PRO A 80 12.21 -11.16 13.66
N ASN A 81 12.59 -10.26 14.56
CA ASN A 81 13.03 -10.57 15.92
C ASN A 81 11.89 -10.71 16.94
N LEU A 82 10.63 -10.77 16.47
CA LEU A 82 9.40 -10.87 17.27
C LEU A 82 9.05 -9.60 18.08
N GLU A 83 9.81 -8.52 17.96
CA GLU A 83 9.42 -7.20 18.44
C GLU A 83 8.32 -6.61 17.56
N PHE A 84 7.67 -5.56 18.03
CA PHE A 84 6.67 -4.84 17.24
C PHE A 84 6.68 -3.33 17.56
N SER A 85 6.26 -2.54 16.57
CA SER A 85 5.86 -1.13 16.74
C SER A 85 4.36 -0.96 16.57
N ARG A 86 3.86 0.21 17.01
CA ARG A 86 2.47 0.64 16.81
C ARG A 86 2.46 2.05 16.30
N ASP A 87 1.60 2.28 15.30
CA ASP A 87 1.41 3.57 14.68
C ASP A 87 -0.09 3.83 14.50
N THR A 88 -0.46 5.11 14.46
CA THR A 88 -1.82 5.52 14.13
C THR A 88 -1.75 6.35 12.86
N LEU A 89 -2.54 5.96 11.86
CA LEU A 89 -2.62 6.60 10.58
C LEU A 89 -3.98 7.27 10.41
N GLU A 90 -3.98 8.46 9.82
CA GLU A 90 -5.18 9.12 9.35
C GLU A 90 -5.16 9.13 7.81
N CYS A 91 -6.12 8.46 7.22
CA CYS A 91 -6.30 8.36 5.78
C CYS A 91 -7.42 9.32 5.36
N PHE A 92 -7.11 10.44 4.74
CA PHE A 92 -8.12 11.34 4.20
C PHE A 92 -8.71 10.75 2.91
N LEU A 93 -10.03 10.58 2.87
CA LEU A 93 -10.77 9.99 1.76
C LEU A 93 -11.53 11.03 0.95
N SER A 94 -11.82 12.21 1.52
CA SER A 94 -12.43 13.33 0.81
C SER A 94 -11.83 14.66 1.24
N ASP A 95 -12.09 15.70 0.47
CA ASP A 95 -11.79 17.09 0.85
C ASP A 95 -12.88 17.68 1.77
N GLU A 96 -12.65 18.90 2.24
CA GLU A 96 -13.57 19.63 3.15
C GLU A 96 -14.95 19.92 2.52
N THR A 97 -15.07 19.82 1.20
CA THR A 97 -16.35 19.99 0.49
C THR A 97 -17.12 18.67 0.32
N GLY A 98 -16.56 17.55 0.82
CA GLY A 98 -17.13 16.21 0.68
C GLY A 98 -16.86 15.57 -0.67
N ARG A 99 -15.95 16.11 -1.49
CA ARG A 99 -15.54 15.51 -2.75
C ARG A 99 -14.54 14.39 -2.47
N TRP A 100 -14.92 13.17 -2.84
CA TRP A 100 -14.06 12.00 -2.66
C TRP A 100 -12.76 12.09 -3.46
N PHE A 101 -11.66 11.74 -2.80
CA PHE A 101 -10.38 11.49 -3.46
C PHE A 101 -10.41 10.15 -4.22
N GLY A 102 -9.34 9.91 -5.01
CA GLY A 102 -9.19 8.66 -5.71
C GLY A 102 -9.95 8.59 -7.02
N ARG A 103 -9.99 7.39 -7.57
CA ARG A 103 -10.58 7.07 -8.88
C ARG A 103 -11.74 6.10 -8.71
N GLY A 104 -12.62 6.04 -9.69
CA GLY A 104 -13.73 5.08 -9.70
C GLY A 104 -15.03 5.68 -10.23
N GLY A 105 -16.09 4.88 -10.16
CA GLY A 105 -17.42 5.25 -10.61
C GLY A 105 -18.19 6.15 -9.64
N SER A 106 -19.49 6.23 -9.83
CA SER A 106 -20.38 7.03 -8.99
C SER A 106 -20.56 6.47 -7.58
N SER A 107 -20.44 5.16 -7.40
CA SER A 107 -20.74 4.47 -6.12
C SER A 107 -19.52 3.93 -5.38
N VAL A 108 -18.36 3.78 -6.05
CA VAL A 108 -17.15 3.20 -5.46
C VAL A 108 -15.94 4.06 -5.81
N LYS A 109 -15.07 4.29 -4.83
CA LYS A 109 -13.79 4.99 -4.95
C LYS A 109 -12.63 4.12 -4.49
N ASP A 110 -11.55 4.17 -5.27
CA ASP A 110 -10.23 3.63 -4.92
C ASP A 110 -9.27 4.78 -4.68
N HIS A 111 -8.82 4.96 -3.47
CA HIS A 111 -7.86 6.00 -3.10
C HIS A 111 -6.56 5.37 -2.61
N THR A 112 -5.45 5.72 -3.26
CA THR A 112 -4.10 5.31 -2.86
C THR A 112 -3.32 6.52 -2.39
N MET A 113 -2.76 6.43 -1.21
CA MET A 113 -1.98 7.50 -0.58
C MET A 113 -0.60 7.02 -0.18
N LEU A 114 0.39 7.89 -0.31
CA LEU A 114 1.73 7.65 0.20
C LEU A 114 1.71 7.75 1.72
N PHE A 115 2.08 6.67 2.40
CA PHE A 115 2.17 6.64 3.86
C PHE A 115 3.57 7.01 4.34
N VAL A 116 4.60 6.32 3.83
CA VAL A 116 6.00 6.57 4.20
C VAL A 116 6.85 6.56 2.95
N ARG A 117 7.80 7.52 2.87
CA ARG A 117 8.79 7.61 1.79
C ARG A 117 10.18 7.27 2.31
N ASN A 118 10.98 6.60 1.47
CA ASN A 118 12.40 6.30 1.73
C ASN A 118 12.64 5.55 3.05
N VAL A 119 11.73 4.68 3.47
CA VAL A 119 11.93 3.86 4.67
C VAL A 119 12.89 2.72 4.38
N LYS A 120 13.83 2.47 5.30
CA LYS A 120 14.71 1.28 5.28
C LYS A 120 14.25 0.31 6.35
N PHE A 121 14.16 -0.95 5.98
CA PHE A 121 13.89 -2.02 6.93
C PHE A 121 15.18 -2.34 7.69
N PRO A 122 15.18 -2.31 9.06
CA PRO A 122 16.40 -2.47 9.85
C PRO A 122 17.00 -3.87 9.81
N GLN A 123 16.21 -4.89 9.44
CA GLN A 123 16.62 -6.29 9.44
C GLN A 123 16.08 -7.01 8.19
N MET A 124 16.82 -8.00 7.70
CA MET A 124 16.29 -8.96 6.72
C MET A 124 15.32 -9.93 7.41
N GLY A 125 14.35 -10.44 6.66
CA GLY A 125 13.43 -11.46 7.13
C GLY A 125 11.98 -11.05 7.00
N ARG A 126 11.11 -11.79 7.68
CA ARG A 126 9.68 -11.67 7.57
C ARG A 126 9.15 -10.55 8.47
N TYR A 127 8.43 -9.61 7.84
CA TYR A 127 7.64 -8.57 8.50
C TYR A 127 6.17 -8.86 8.30
N GLN A 128 5.34 -8.55 9.32
CA GLN A 128 3.89 -8.57 9.20
C GLN A 128 3.34 -7.21 9.62
N PHE A 129 2.48 -6.66 8.77
CA PHE A 129 1.70 -5.46 9.04
C PHE A 129 0.27 -5.87 9.35
N GLU A 130 -0.23 -5.46 10.50
CA GLU A 130 -1.58 -5.70 10.96
C GLU A 130 -2.31 -4.37 11.11
N PHE A 131 -3.49 -4.27 10.51
CA PHE A 131 -4.32 -3.07 10.55
C PHE A 131 -5.68 -3.40 11.13
N ILE A 132 -6.16 -2.53 12.02
CA ILE A 132 -7.55 -2.47 12.47
C ILE A 132 -8.03 -1.02 12.32
N HIS A 133 -9.33 -0.79 12.12
CA HIS A 133 -9.83 0.57 12.08
C HIS A 133 -9.84 1.20 13.48
N GLY A 134 -9.52 2.50 13.54
CA GLY A 134 -9.51 3.31 14.76
C GLY A 134 -10.70 4.26 14.88
N MET A 135 -11.77 4.01 14.11
CA MET A 135 -12.99 4.80 14.13
C MET A 135 -13.77 4.53 15.42
N ARG A 136 -14.56 5.52 15.88
CA ARG A 136 -15.36 5.47 17.14
C ARG A 136 -16.64 4.64 17.00
N THR A 137 -16.63 3.59 16.20
CA THR A 137 -17.72 2.65 16.00
C THR A 137 -17.19 1.23 16.13
N GLU A 138 -17.98 0.30 16.67
CA GLU A 138 -17.57 -1.10 16.76
C GLU A 138 -17.51 -1.78 15.38
N LYS A 139 -18.39 -1.35 14.48
CA LYS A 139 -18.49 -1.85 13.13
C LYS A 139 -18.48 -0.69 12.15
N LEU A 140 -17.54 -0.70 11.21
CA LEU A 140 -17.36 0.30 10.18
C LEU A 140 -17.92 -0.24 8.86
N GLU A 141 -18.95 0.42 8.34
CA GLU A 141 -19.58 0.06 7.07
C GLU A 141 -18.95 0.80 5.89
N ASN A 142 -19.20 0.33 4.68
CA ASN A 142 -18.83 0.97 3.41
C ASN A 142 -17.33 1.05 3.12
N ILE A 143 -16.45 0.39 3.89
CA ILE A 143 -15.09 0.08 3.51
C ILE A 143 -15.09 -1.32 2.88
N MET A 144 -14.57 -1.43 1.66
CA MET A 144 -14.62 -2.66 0.86
C MET A 144 -13.30 -3.40 0.88
N ASP A 145 -12.17 -2.66 0.73
CA ASP A 145 -10.83 -3.24 0.70
C ASP A 145 -9.83 -2.30 1.39
N LEU A 146 -8.83 -2.91 2.02
CA LEU A 146 -7.60 -2.25 2.42
C LEU A 146 -6.44 -2.85 1.65
N GLY A 147 -5.61 -2.01 1.03
CA GLY A 147 -4.43 -2.43 0.29
C GLY A 147 -3.14 -1.87 0.87
N LEU A 148 -2.07 -2.64 0.72
CA LEU A 148 -0.70 -2.24 1.03
C LEU A 148 0.19 -2.48 -0.17
N LYS A 149 0.92 -1.44 -0.59
CA LYS A 149 1.90 -1.51 -1.66
C LYS A 149 3.23 -0.97 -1.18
N ILE A 150 4.29 -1.74 -1.40
CA ILE A 150 5.66 -1.39 -1.03
C ILE A 150 6.54 -1.51 -2.27
N VAL A 151 7.15 -0.39 -2.66
CA VAL A 151 7.99 -0.30 -3.86
C VAL A 151 9.38 0.22 -3.51
N PRO A 152 10.44 -0.19 -4.21
CA PRO A 152 11.74 0.46 -4.09
C PRO A 152 11.60 1.95 -4.37
N SER A 153 12.20 2.80 -3.51
CA SER A 153 12.31 4.24 -3.75
C SER A 153 13.38 4.51 -4.80
N ASN A 154 13.14 5.51 -5.63
CA ASN A 154 14.10 5.97 -6.64
C ASN A 154 15.10 6.97 -6.05
#